data_d3db3eea5eaa129cfe43785e1fb3b864
#
_entry.id   d3db3eea5eaa129cfe43785e1fb3b864
#
_cell.length_a   1.000
_cell.length_b   1.000
_cell.length_c   1.000
_cell.angle_alpha   90.00
_cell.angle_beta   90.00
_cell.angle_gamma   90.00
#
_symmetry.space_group_name_H-M   'P 1'
#
loop_
_entity.id
_entity.type
_entity.pdbx_description
1 polymer ?
#
loop_
_entity_poly.entity_id
_entity_poly.type
_entity_poly.pdbx_seq_one_letter_code
_entity_poly.pdbx_strand_id
1 'polypeptide(L)'
;FVVNGDLWCYNRSANKTIRVFSFRENGSMDDREQHGEHDVNIVRVDDAGDVTFVVYGYMNRGNHEGEVGAAVYYYRAERNVATEEIFVPADISYEMLKKQLDRLSYVNKQREMYLYLNENLCKVDIETGTTTVVRESIPEDCFVVSESQESIAWMDADNASSAMNITVMNLESGETQRFAADDGQKIRALGFINEDFVYGMANDSDILKDISGNEVFAMHTVRIVSIDGTVKKEYHQNGYYVTGVSISDGLLELDRVVRQENGYADAPEDHIMNGEQQSQELVTGRLATVDDRREQQFLLEFSTSGKTQSLLTLTPKYIYSTLRTDLTMSYDTGSADLYYVYGKGKLIAILSSPAEAVQLADENVGVVLNSSQSYVWERGNRQQGMRLDETTMPSGFQSASLDENVLNESLGDDYE
;
A
#
# COMPACT_ATOMS: atom_id res chain seq x y z
N PHE A 1 -3.28 13.17 6.88
CA PHE A 1 -4.34 12.28 6.44
C PHE A 1 -4.51 12.35 4.92
N VAL A 2 -4.91 11.25 4.32
CA VAL A 2 -5.11 11.14 2.87
C VAL A 2 -6.59 11.05 2.55
N VAL A 3 -7.04 11.80 1.54
CA VAL A 3 -8.43 11.76 1.06
C VAL A 3 -8.42 11.80 -0.46
N ASN A 4 -8.98 10.78 -1.10
CA ASN A 4 -9.06 10.66 -2.56
C ASN A 4 -7.70 10.86 -3.27
N GLY A 5 -6.63 10.30 -2.71
CA GLY A 5 -5.27 10.43 -3.23
C GLY A 5 -4.57 11.77 -2.95
N ASP A 6 -5.24 12.72 -2.32
CA ASP A 6 -4.65 13.99 -1.86
C ASP A 6 -4.16 13.86 -0.42
N LEU A 7 -2.96 14.34 -0.14
CA LEU A 7 -2.42 14.43 1.22
C LEU A 7 -2.75 15.78 1.85
N TRP A 8 -3.37 15.72 3.02
CA TRP A 8 -3.78 16.91 3.78
C TRP A 8 -3.09 16.95 5.15
N CYS A 9 -2.71 18.14 5.57
CA CYS A 9 -2.23 18.45 6.92
C CYS A 9 -3.17 19.44 7.60
N TYR A 10 -3.55 19.18 8.85
CA TYR A 10 -4.28 20.12 9.68
C TYR A 10 -3.41 20.56 10.85
N ASN A 11 -3.05 21.84 10.86
CA ASN A 11 -2.36 22.46 11.99
C ASN A 11 -3.41 23.03 12.97
N ARG A 12 -3.59 22.33 14.10
CA ARG A 12 -4.60 22.67 15.12
C ARG A 12 -4.32 24.01 15.79
N SER A 13 -3.08 24.32 16.10
CA SER A 13 -2.69 25.55 16.80
C SER A 13 -2.95 26.80 15.96
N ALA A 14 -2.71 26.69 14.64
CA ALA A 14 -2.91 27.76 13.68
C ALA A 14 -4.29 27.74 13.01
N ASN A 15 -5.11 26.71 13.26
CA ASN A 15 -6.38 26.45 12.59
C ASN A 15 -6.27 26.53 11.06
N LYS A 16 -5.28 25.84 10.51
CA LYS A 16 -4.95 25.86 9.08
C LYS A 16 -5.01 24.45 8.52
N THR A 17 -5.59 24.32 7.34
CA THR A 17 -5.52 23.11 6.51
C THR A 17 -4.62 23.38 5.32
N ILE A 18 -3.75 22.44 5.01
CA ILE A 18 -2.81 22.52 3.89
C ILE A 18 -3.02 21.26 3.06
N ARG A 19 -3.27 21.41 1.77
CA ARG A 19 -3.28 20.30 0.82
C ARG A 19 -1.83 20.06 0.39
N VAL A 20 -1.12 19.25 1.18
CA VAL A 20 0.32 19.01 1.06
C VAL A 20 0.70 18.41 -0.29
N PHE A 21 -0.14 17.49 -0.79
CA PHE A 21 0.06 16.87 -2.09
C PHE A 21 -1.27 16.64 -2.81
N SER A 22 -1.27 16.85 -4.13
CA SER A 22 -2.37 16.52 -5.02
C SER A 22 -1.87 16.50 -6.46
N PHE A 23 -2.34 15.55 -7.26
CA PHE A 23 -2.19 15.62 -8.72
C PHE A 23 -3.19 16.57 -9.38
N ARG A 24 -4.14 17.11 -8.63
CA ARG A 24 -5.16 18.04 -9.13
C ARG A 24 -4.61 19.45 -9.22
N GLU A 25 -4.80 20.11 -10.36
CA GLU A 25 -4.53 21.55 -10.47
C GLU A 25 -5.67 22.36 -9.81
N ASN A 26 -5.31 23.50 -9.24
CA ASN A 26 -6.29 24.38 -8.64
C ASN A 26 -7.32 24.85 -9.65
N GLY A 27 -8.57 24.37 -9.52
CA GLY A 27 -9.72 24.86 -10.26
C GLY A 27 -9.91 24.31 -11.68
N SER A 28 -9.10 23.37 -12.13
CA SER A 28 -9.35 22.67 -13.39
C SER A 28 -10.09 21.36 -13.12
N MET A 29 -11.22 21.16 -13.78
CA MET A 29 -11.89 19.86 -13.92
C MET A 29 -11.22 19.13 -15.09
N ASP A 30 -10.04 18.57 -14.87
CA ASP A 30 -9.38 17.71 -15.84
C ASP A 30 -9.83 16.26 -15.60
N ASP A 31 -10.21 15.55 -16.66
CA ASP A 31 -10.64 14.15 -16.59
C ASP A 31 -9.56 13.24 -15.96
N ARG A 32 -8.28 13.62 -16.09
CA ARG A 32 -7.16 12.95 -15.43
C ARG A 32 -7.22 13.01 -13.90
N GLU A 33 -7.94 13.96 -13.33
CA GLU A 33 -8.08 14.12 -11.87
C GLU A 33 -8.96 13.06 -11.23
N GLN A 34 -9.76 12.35 -12.02
CA GLN A 34 -10.67 11.31 -11.53
C GLN A 34 -9.98 9.93 -11.43
N HIS A 35 -8.74 9.82 -11.88
CA HIS A 35 -7.98 8.58 -11.78
C HIS A 35 -7.30 8.46 -10.43
N GLY A 36 -7.95 7.71 -9.53
CA GLY A 36 -7.40 7.31 -8.25
C GLY A 36 -6.40 6.15 -8.35
N GLU A 37 -5.54 6.13 -9.38
CA GLU A 37 -4.56 5.05 -9.56
C GLU A 37 -3.23 5.37 -8.89
N HIS A 38 -3.28 6.04 -7.76
CA HIS A 38 -2.16 6.28 -6.90
C HIS A 38 -2.61 6.31 -5.43
N ASP A 39 -1.68 6.00 -4.57
CA ASP A 39 -1.83 6.10 -3.12
C ASP A 39 -0.70 6.93 -2.52
N VAL A 40 -0.92 7.38 -1.30
CA VAL A 40 0.05 8.17 -0.54
C VAL A 40 0.28 7.51 0.81
N ASN A 41 1.52 7.13 1.09
CA ASN A 41 1.95 6.67 2.40
C ASN A 41 2.65 7.80 3.15
N ILE A 42 2.17 8.12 4.36
CA ILE A 42 2.79 9.12 5.24
C ILE A 42 3.85 8.41 6.06
N VAL A 43 5.12 8.65 5.74
CA VAL A 43 6.23 7.98 6.41
C VAL A 43 6.58 8.66 7.74
N ARG A 44 6.63 10.01 7.74
CA ARG A 44 7.04 10.75 8.92
C ARG A 44 6.46 12.17 8.94
N VAL A 45 6.07 12.59 10.13
CA VAL A 45 5.73 13.99 10.41
C VAL A 45 6.59 14.42 11.59
N ASP A 46 7.33 15.52 11.46
CA ASP A 46 8.14 16.06 12.55
C ASP A 46 7.41 17.16 13.34
N ASP A 47 8.04 17.59 14.44
CA ASP A 47 7.50 18.62 15.33
C ASP A 47 7.34 20.00 14.65
N ALA A 48 8.09 20.27 13.57
CA ALA A 48 7.97 21.49 12.77
C ALA A 48 6.78 21.41 11.79
N GLY A 49 6.21 20.24 11.61
CA GLY A 49 5.14 19.95 10.64
C GLY A 49 5.67 19.65 9.25
N ASP A 50 6.98 19.36 9.10
CA ASP A 50 7.54 18.84 7.87
C ASP A 50 7.09 17.40 7.68
N VAL A 51 6.86 16.98 6.43
CA VAL A 51 6.31 15.66 6.13
C VAL A 51 7.16 14.97 5.08
N THR A 52 7.59 13.74 5.38
CA THR A 52 8.12 12.79 4.39
C THR A 52 7.01 11.83 4.00
N PHE A 53 6.74 11.71 2.72
CA PHE A 53 5.70 10.82 2.21
C PHE A 53 6.10 10.19 0.88
N VAL A 54 5.52 9.05 0.58
CA VAL A 54 5.71 8.33 -0.68
C VAL A 54 4.40 8.34 -1.45
N VAL A 55 4.46 8.77 -2.70
CA VAL A 55 3.35 8.64 -3.66
C VAL A 55 3.70 7.49 -4.58
N TYR A 56 2.83 6.50 -4.70
CA TYR A 56 3.08 5.35 -5.55
C TYR A 56 1.84 5.00 -6.38
N GLY A 57 2.10 4.50 -7.56
CA GLY A 57 1.10 4.19 -8.56
C GLY A 57 1.39 4.84 -9.88
N TYR A 58 0.33 5.14 -10.62
CA TYR A 58 0.41 5.84 -11.89
C TYR A 58 0.58 7.35 -11.66
N MET A 59 1.66 7.92 -12.18
CA MET A 59 1.95 9.34 -12.06
C MET A 59 1.11 10.13 -13.05
N ASN A 60 0.08 10.80 -12.54
CA ASN A 60 -0.85 11.55 -13.38
C ASN A 60 -0.31 12.91 -13.83
N ARG A 61 0.74 13.42 -13.20
CA ARG A 61 1.34 14.72 -13.46
C ARG A 61 2.80 14.76 -13.04
N GLY A 62 3.49 15.77 -13.50
CA GLY A 62 4.87 16.02 -13.16
C GLY A 62 5.85 15.47 -14.20
N ASN A 63 7.11 15.31 -13.79
CA ASN A 63 8.17 14.86 -14.70
C ASN A 63 8.01 13.38 -15.10
N HIS A 64 7.29 12.60 -14.31
CA HIS A 64 7.06 11.17 -14.50
C HIS A 64 5.63 10.87 -14.97
N GLU A 65 4.92 11.87 -15.52
CA GLU A 65 3.55 11.66 -16.02
C GLU A 65 3.51 10.51 -17.02
N GLY A 66 2.65 9.53 -16.74
CA GLY A 66 2.49 8.34 -17.58
C GLY A 66 3.32 7.13 -17.12
N GLU A 67 4.18 7.29 -16.13
CA GLU A 67 4.97 6.20 -15.55
C GLU A 67 4.29 5.62 -14.32
N VAL A 68 4.53 4.33 -14.03
CA VAL A 68 4.16 3.68 -12.79
C VAL A 68 5.41 3.58 -11.92
N GLY A 69 5.28 3.91 -10.63
CA GLY A 69 6.41 3.88 -9.73
C GLY A 69 6.10 4.47 -8.37
N ALA A 70 7.16 4.73 -7.61
CA ALA A 70 7.11 5.33 -6.28
C ALA A 70 7.98 6.60 -6.22
N ALA A 71 7.38 7.72 -5.87
CA ALA A 71 8.04 9.00 -5.70
C ALA A 71 8.13 9.36 -4.21
N VAL A 72 9.31 9.70 -3.72
CA VAL A 72 9.51 10.24 -2.38
C VAL A 72 9.41 11.74 -2.44
N TYR A 73 8.57 12.31 -1.59
CA TYR A 73 8.41 13.74 -1.41
C TYR A 73 8.79 14.17 -0.02
N TYR A 74 9.37 15.37 0.08
CA TYR A 74 9.59 16.07 1.32
C TYR A 74 8.86 17.42 1.32
N TYR A 75 7.90 17.57 2.23
CA TYR A 75 7.19 18.84 2.42
C TYR A 75 7.80 19.62 3.55
N ARG A 76 8.16 20.89 3.29
CA ARG A 76 8.67 21.86 4.28
C ARG A 76 7.57 22.83 4.68
N ALA A 77 7.09 22.70 5.92
CA ALA A 77 5.97 23.49 6.44
C ALA A 77 6.29 25.00 6.49
N GLU A 78 7.51 25.39 6.90
CA GLU A 78 7.95 26.80 6.98
C GLU A 78 7.86 27.49 5.62
N ARG A 79 8.22 26.80 4.54
CA ARG A 79 8.25 27.34 3.17
C ARG A 79 7.00 27.07 2.38
N ASN A 80 6.15 26.22 2.88
CA ASN A 80 4.98 25.69 2.16
C ASN A 80 5.37 25.14 0.77
N VAL A 81 6.38 24.26 0.74
CA VAL A 81 6.95 23.68 -0.49
C VAL A 81 7.04 22.16 -0.33
N ALA A 82 6.51 21.44 -1.29
CA ALA A 82 6.72 20.00 -1.45
C ALA A 82 7.75 19.76 -2.57
N THR A 83 8.78 18.99 -2.28
CA THR A 83 9.88 18.69 -3.22
C THR A 83 9.89 17.18 -3.47
N GLU A 84 9.85 16.77 -4.73
CA GLU A 84 10.14 15.41 -5.13
C GLU A 84 11.65 15.17 -4.99
N GLU A 85 12.00 14.15 -4.21
CA GLU A 85 13.38 13.84 -3.90
C GLU A 85 13.95 12.76 -4.84
N ILE A 86 13.14 11.74 -5.11
CA ILE A 86 13.51 10.62 -5.98
C ILE A 86 12.25 9.95 -6.54
N PHE A 87 12.40 9.36 -7.72
CA PHE A 87 11.39 8.49 -8.33
C PHE A 87 11.99 7.13 -8.63
N VAL A 88 11.30 6.08 -8.21
CA VAL A 88 11.66 4.67 -8.45
C VAL A 88 10.65 4.12 -9.45
N PRO A 89 11.01 3.94 -10.73
CA PRO A 89 10.11 3.35 -11.70
C PRO A 89 9.84 1.88 -11.34
N ALA A 90 8.61 1.44 -11.57
CA ALA A 90 8.19 0.07 -11.33
C ALA A 90 7.61 -0.52 -12.63
N ASP A 91 8.09 -1.69 -13.00
CA ASP A 91 7.69 -2.40 -14.21
C ASP A 91 6.51 -3.36 -13.94
N ILE A 92 5.55 -2.87 -13.14
CA ILE A 92 4.34 -3.60 -12.74
C ILE A 92 3.13 -2.66 -12.80
N SER A 93 1.91 -3.22 -12.83
CA SER A 93 0.70 -2.40 -12.81
C SER A 93 0.49 -1.72 -11.45
N TYR A 94 -0.35 -0.68 -11.43
CA TYR A 94 -0.67 0.04 -10.18
C TYR A 94 -1.20 -0.91 -9.09
N GLU A 95 -2.12 -1.80 -9.39
CA GLU A 95 -2.71 -2.70 -8.40
C GLU A 95 -1.66 -3.65 -7.80
N MET A 96 -0.73 -4.14 -8.61
CA MET A 96 0.37 -4.97 -8.12
C MET A 96 1.33 -4.14 -7.27
N LEU A 97 1.68 -2.94 -7.75
CA LEU A 97 2.55 -2.01 -7.01
C LEU A 97 1.92 -1.62 -5.67
N LYS A 98 0.62 -1.26 -5.69
CA LYS A 98 -0.14 -0.94 -4.48
C LYS A 98 -0.05 -2.06 -3.45
N LYS A 99 -0.39 -3.29 -3.82
CA LYS A 99 -0.33 -4.44 -2.92
C LYS A 99 1.04 -4.63 -2.27
N GLN A 100 2.11 -4.36 -3.02
CA GLN A 100 3.48 -4.52 -2.56
C GLN A 100 3.94 -3.34 -1.68
N LEU A 101 3.67 -2.11 -2.09
CA LEU A 101 4.11 -0.91 -1.37
C LEU A 101 3.22 -0.54 -0.17
N ASP A 102 1.95 -0.92 -0.17
CA ASP A 102 1.11 -0.87 1.04
C ASP A 102 1.75 -1.71 2.16
N ARG A 103 2.45 -2.78 1.78
CA ARG A 103 3.14 -3.66 2.72
C ARG A 103 4.41 -3.04 3.26
N LEU A 104 5.25 -2.45 2.40
CA LEU A 104 6.46 -1.73 2.80
C LEU A 104 6.81 -0.64 1.79
N SER A 105 6.77 0.60 2.27
CA SER A 105 7.34 1.78 1.61
C SER A 105 7.80 2.77 2.67
N TYR A 106 8.97 2.53 3.25
CA TYR A 106 9.51 3.27 4.39
C TYR A 106 10.75 4.08 4.02
N VAL A 107 10.90 5.27 4.58
CA VAL A 107 12.09 6.12 4.44
C VAL A 107 12.64 6.44 5.81
N ASN A 108 13.90 6.06 6.09
CA ASN A 108 14.54 6.31 7.36
C ASN A 108 15.15 7.73 7.43
N LYS A 109 15.69 8.11 8.60
CA LYS A 109 16.36 9.41 8.82
C LYS A 109 17.65 9.55 8.04
N GLN A 110 18.27 8.46 7.64
CA GLN A 110 19.47 8.41 6.80
C GLN A 110 19.15 8.66 5.32
N ARG A 111 17.87 8.90 5.00
CA ARG A 111 17.37 9.11 3.63
C ARG A 111 17.53 7.85 2.75
N GLU A 112 17.38 6.68 3.35
CA GLU A 112 17.29 5.41 2.67
C GLU A 112 15.82 4.98 2.58
N MET A 113 15.34 4.69 1.37
CA MET A 113 14.00 4.16 1.12
C MET A 113 14.05 2.64 1.05
N TYR A 114 13.20 1.99 1.82
CA TYR A 114 13.01 0.53 1.78
C TYR A 114 11.69 0.19 1.14
N LEU A 115 11.72 -0.76 0.23
CA LEU A 115 10.58 -1.21 -0.59
C LEU A 115 10.52 -2.74 -0.59
N TYR A 116 9.32 -3.30 -0.58
CA TYR A 116 9.11 -4.70 -0.91
C TYR A 116 8.50 -4.78 -2.31
N LEU A 117 9.30 -5.25 -3.28
CA LEU A 117 8.91 -5.33 -4.70
C LEU A 117 9.27 -6.70 -5.28
N ASN A 118 8.28 -7.35 -5.91
CA ASN A 118 8.46 -8.65 -6.58
C ASN A 118 9.19 -9.67 -5.69
N GLU A 119 8.71 -9.83 -4.47
CA GLU A 119 9.30 -10.71 -3.46
C GLU A 119 10.74 -10.36 -3.06
N ASN A 120 11.19 -9.13 -3.32
CA ASN A 120 12.52 -8.66 -2.94
C ASN A 120 12.42 -7.48 -1.98
N LEU A 121 13.27 -7.49 -0.95
CA LEU A 121 13.50 -6.34 -0.10
C LEU A 121 14.59 -5.47 -0.73
N CYS A 122 14.20 -4.31 -1.20
CA CYS A 122 15.07 -3.36 -1.88
C CYS A 122 15.33 -2.13 -1.00
N LYS A 123 16.52 -1.57 -1.15
CA LYS A 123 16.93 -0.31 -0.53
C LYS A 123 17.39 0.66 -1.61
N VAL A 124 16.92 1.90 -1.51
CA VAL A 124 17.32 3.02 -2.39
C VAL A 124 17.90 4.13 -1.54
N ASP A 125 19.12 4.53 -1.81
CA ASP A 125 19.73 5.73 -1.25
C ASP A 125 19.19 6.94 -2.02
N ILE A 126 18.43 7.81 -1.34
CA ILE A 126 17.75 8.95 -1.98
C ILE A 126 18.75 10.02 -2.45
N GLU A 127 19.91 10.16 -1.82
CA GLU A 127 20.89 11.19 -2.19
C GLU A 127 21.67 10.79 -3.43
N THR A 128 22.05 9.51 -3.53
CA THR A 128 22.88 9.00 -4.62
C THR A 128 22.09 8.34 -5.74
N GLY A 129 20.85 7.97 -5.49
CA GLY A 129 20.03 7.16 -6.39
C GLY A 129 20.51 5.70 -6.51
N THR A 130 21.37 5.25 -5.58
CA THR A 130 21.90 3.88 -5.62
C THR A 130 20.87 2.89 -5.08
N THR A 131 20.61 1.85 -5.85
CA THR A 131 19.71 0.76 -5.46
C THR A 131 20.49 -0.44 -4.97
N THR A 132 19.99 -1.13 -3.95
CA THR A 132 20.60 -2.35 -3.40
C THR A 132 19.48 -3.32 -3.05
N VAL A 133 19.61 -4.58 -3.47
CA VAL A 133 18.75 -5.65 -2.99
C VAL A 133 19.29 -6.14 -1.66
N VAL A 134 18.53 -5.96 -0.59
CA VAL A 134 18.88 -6.37 0.77
C VAL A 134 18.66 -7.87 0.93
N ARG A 135 17.53 -8.37 0.39
CA ARG A 135 17.20 -9.79 0.38
C ARG A 135 16.34 -10.11 -0.83
N GLU A 136 16.68 -11.16 -1.55
CA GLU A 136 15.93 -11.68 -2.70
C GLU A 136 15.01 -12.83 -2.29
N SER A 137 13.96 -13.04 -3.09
CA SER A 137 13.06 -14.20 -3.03
C SER A 137 12.46 -14.43 -1.64
N ILE A 138 11.79 -13.41 -1.11
CA ILE A 138 11.02 -13.52 0.13
C ILE A 138 9.55 -13.72 -0.25
N PRO A 139 8.98 -14.93 -0.13
CA PRO A 139 7.56 -15.14 -0.39
C PRO A 139 6.67 -14.25 0.49
N GLU A 140 5.50 -13.86 -0.01
CA GLU A 140 4.60 -12.96 0.74
C GLU A 140 4.22 -13.49 2.13
N ASP A 141 4.03 -14.79 2.30
CA ASP A 141 3.71 -15.44 3.56
C ASP A 141 4.93 -15.57 4.49
N CYS A 142 6.14 -15.32 3.97
CA CYS A 142 7.39 -15.31 4.70
C CYS A 142 7.86 -13.91 5.13
N PHE A 143 7.06 -12.87 4.93
CA PHE A 143 7.42 -11.49 5.22
C PHE A 143 6.37 -10.79 6.07
N VAL A 144 6.77 -10.19 7.19
CA VAL A 144 5.92 -9.42 8.08
C VAL A 144 6.53 -8.05 8.38
N VAL A 145 5.69 -7.06 8.59
CA VAL A 145 6.07 -5.66 8.77
C VAL A 145 5.30 -5.10 9.97
N SER A 146 5.92 -4.24 10.77
CA SER A 146 5.26 -3.53 11.86
C SER A 146 4.29 -2.47 11.33
N GLU A 147 3.35 -2.03 12.15
CA GLU A 147 2.36 -1.02 11.78
C GLU A 147 3.01 0.31 11.38
N SER A 148 4.10 0.71 12.05
CA SER A 148 4.90 1.89 11.70
C SER A 148 5.76 1.73 10.46
N GLN A 149 5.93 0.51 9.96
CA GLN A 149 6.89 0.08 8.95
C GLN A 149 8.37 0.28 9.37
N GLU A 150 8.66 0.60 10.62
CA GLU A 150 10.04 0.74 11.11
C GLU A 150 10.75 -0.61 11.31
N SER A 151 9.98 -1.66 11.55
CA SER A 151 10.49 -3.01 11.81
C SER A 151 9.92 -4.02 10.83
N ILE A 152 10.78 -4.88 10.31
CA ILE A 152 10.42 -5.95 9.39
C ILE A 152 11.00 -7.28 9.83
N ALA A 153 10.38 -8.38 9.43
CA ALA A 153 10.96 -9.70 9.60
C ALA A 153 10.70 -10.58 8.38
N TRP A 154 11.67 -11.42 8.03
CA TRP A 154 11.51 -12.42 7.01
C TRP A 154 11.99 -13.79 7.46
N MET A 155 11.36 -14.80 6.91
CA MET A 155 11.73 -16.21 7.10
C MET A 155 12.61 -16.69 5.95
N ASP A 156 13.69 -17.38 6.28
CA ASP A 156 14.58 -17.98 5.26
C ASP A 156 13.99 -19.33 4.80
N ALA A 157 12.89 -19.29 4.03
CA ALA A 157 12.16 -20.47 3.58
C ALA A 157 11.28 -20.18 2.35
N ASP A 158 10.87 -21.20 1.63
CA ASP A 158 9.97 -21.10 0.47
C ASP A 158 8.49 -20.94 0.89
N ASN A 159 8.17 -21.18 2.14
CA ASN A 159 6.85 -20.98 2.74
C ASN A 159 6.93 -20.86 4.27
N ALA A 160 5.92 -20.26 4.88
CA ALA A 160 5.90 -19.95 6.30
C ALA A 160 5.89 -21.18 7.23
N SER A 161 5.61 -22.41 6.74
CA SER A 161 5.56 -23.62 7.55
C SER A 161 6.90 -24.36 7.59
N SER A 162 7.85 -24.02 6.72
CA SER A 162 9.12 -24.73 6.58
C SER A 162 10.32 -24.00 7.19
N ALA A 163 10.12 -22.79 7.72
CA ALA A 163 11.21 -21.95 8.18
C ALA A 163 11.91 -22.49 9.43
N MET A 164 13.24 -22.42 9.41
CA MET A 164 14.10 -22.68 10.55
C MET A 164 14.76 -21.43 11.11
N ASN A 165 14.73 -20.34 10.36
CA ASN A 165 15.34 -19.09 10.75
C ASN A 165 14.43 -17.91 10.36
N ILE A 166 14.45 -16.90 11.21
CA ILE A 166 13.83 -15.59 10.96
C ILE A 166 14.90 -14.54 11.19
N THR A 167 14.97 -13.58 10.29
CA THR A 167 15.76 -12.36 10.47
C THR A 167 14.80 -11.20 10.70
N VAL A 168 15.01 -10.46 11.77
CA VAL A 168 14.31 -9.22 12.10
C VAL A 168 15.26 -8.07 11.83
N MET A 169 14.78 -6.99 11.23
CA MET A 169 15.55 -5.79 10.94
C MET A 169 14.78 -4.54 11.34
N ASN A 170 15.44 -3.64 12.05
CA ASN A 170 14.95 -2.29 12.24
C ASN A 170 15.46 -1.39 11.11
N LEU A 171 14.57 -0.80 10.34
CA LEU A 171 14.89 -0.01 9.15
C LEU A 171 15.45 1.38 9.48
N GLU A 172 15.19 1.89 10.70
CA GLU A 172 15.71 3.17 11.15
C GLU A 172 17.18 3.07 11.56
N SER A 173 17.55 2.00 12.29
CA SER A 173 18.94 1.79 12.75
C SER A 173 19.78 0.91 11.81
N GLY A 174 19.14 0.07 11.00
CA GLY A 174 19.78 -0.96 10.20
C GLY A 174 20.21 -2.20 11.01
N GLU A 175 19.88 -2.25 12.31
CA GLU A 175 20.22 -3.39 13.16
C GLU A 175 19.41 -4.63 12.79
N THR A 176 20.05 -5.78 12.81
CA THR A 176 19.43 -7.07 12.49
C THR A 176 19.61 -8.05 13.63
N GLN A 177 18.55 -8.82 13.92
CA GLN A 177 18.57 -9.92 14.88
C GLN A 177 18.07 -11.19 14.21
N ARG A 178 18.75 -12.32 14.47
CA ARG A 178 18.36 -13.63 13.92
C ARG A 178 17.83 -14.53 15.02
N PHE A 179 16.68 -15.17 14.72
CA PHE A 179 16.07 -16.21 15.54
C PHE A 179 16.14 -17.53 14.79
N ALA A 180 16.47 -18.61 15.49
CA ALA A 180 16.58 -19.94 14.91
C ALA A 180 15.72 -20.93 15.73
N ALA A 181 15.12 -21.88 15.02
CA ALA A 181 14.47 -23.05 15.67
C ALA A 181 15.54 -24.05 16.11
N ASP A 182 15.22 -24.81 17.13
CA ASP A 182 16.02 -25.96 17.54
C ASP A 182 15.84 -27.13 16.56
N ASP A 183 16.70 -28.14 16.65
CA ASP A 183 16.61 -29.35 15.82
C ASP A 183 15.25 -30.04 16.00
N GLY A 184 14.58 -30.36 14.91
CA GLY A 184 13.24 -30.97 14.92
C GLY A 184 12.09 -29.98 15.19
N GLN A 185 12.37 -28.68 15.10
CA GLN A 185 11.38 -27.61 15.22
C GLN A 185 11.36 -26.71 14.01
N LYS A 186 10.26 -25.97 13.85
CA LYS A 186 10.07 -24.89 12.90
C LYS A 186 9.68 -23.62 13.63
N ILE A 187 9.98 -22.48 13.00
CA ILE A 187 9.69 -21.16 13.54
C ILE A 187 8.89 -20.36 12.50
N ARG A 188 7.90 -19.60 12.97
CA ARG A 188 7.04 -18.76 12.10
C ARG A 188 6.99 -17.35 12.63
N ALA A 189 7.22 -16.37 11.77
CA ALA A 189 6.96 -14.97 12.04
C ALA A 189 5.45 -14.73 12.05
N LEU A 190 4.94 -14.06 13.08
CA LEU A 190 3.51 -13.81 13.27
C LEU A 190 3.14 -12.35 13.10
N GLY A 191 4.08 -11.44 13.35
CA GLY A 191 3.89 -9.99 13.20
C GLY A 191 4.62 -9.19 14.27
N PHE A 192 4.12 -7.99 14.53
CA PHE A 192 4.67 -7.09 15.54
C PHE A 192 3.55 -6.53 16.41
N ILE A 193 3.83 -6.35 17.70
CA ILE A 193 2.96 -5.67 18.65
C ILE A 193 3.76 -4.53 19.27
N ASN A 194 3.38 -3.26 19.01
CA ASN A 194 4.11 -2.07 19.47
C ASN A 194 5.64 -2.18 19.21
N GLU A 195 6.03 -2.50 17.98
CA GLU A 195 7.42 -2.71 17.53
C GLU A 195 8.13 -3.94 18.15
N ASP A 196 7.51 -4.68 19.05
CA ASP A 196 8.06 -5.94 19.54
C ASP A 196 7.68 -7.09 18.58
N PHE A 197 8.67 -7.90 18.24
CA PHE A 197 8.49 -8.99 17.30
C PHE A 197 7.78 -10.19 17.93
N VAL A 198 6.82 -10.75 17.21
CA VAL A 198 6.04 -11.93 17.65
C VAL A 198 6.34 -13.11 16.73
N TYR A 199 6.73 -14.22 17.32
CA TYR A 199 6.95 -15.46 16.57
C TYR A 199 6.47 -16.69 17.34
N GLY A 200 6.18 -17.76 16.61
CA GLY A 200 5.78 -19.03 17.16
C GLY A 200 6.72 -20.17 16.80
N MET A 201 6.77 -21.20 17.63
CA MET A 201 7.57 -22.41 17.44
C MET A 201 6.67 -23.65 17.47
N ALA A 202 6.88 -24.55 16.50
CA ALA A 202 6.20 -25.83 16.41
C ALA A 202 7.23 -26.97 16.28
N ASN A 203 6.96 -28.15 16.86
CA ASN A 203 7.74 -29.32 16.55
C ASN A 203 7.34 -29.86 15.16
N ASP A 204 8.25 -30.47 14.44
CA ASP A 204 7.95 -31.10 13.13
C ASP A 204 6.78 -32.11 13.24
N SER A 205 6.66 -32.81 14.37
CA SER A 205 5.57 -33.75 14.64
C SER A 205 4.19 -33.08 14.89
N ASP A 206 4.16 -31.77 15.11
CA ASP A 206 2.97 -31.00 15.40
C ASP A 206 2.48 -30.20 14.16
N ILE A 207 3.20 -30.30 13.05
CA ILE A 207 2.80 -29.78 11.74
C ILE A 207 2.06 -30.89 10.99
N LEU A 208 0.74 -30.86 10.99
CA LEU A 208 -0.12 -31.89 10.41
C LEU A 208 -0.88 -31.35 9.21
N LYS A 209 -1.34 -32.24 8.33
CA LYS A 209 -2.28 -31.88 7.28
C LYS A 209 -3.72 -32.07 7.75
N ASP A 210 -4.57 -31.09 7.48
CA ASP A 210 -6.00 -31.20 7.69
C ASP A 210 -6.67 -32.12 6.65
N ILE A 211 -7.96 -32.31 6.76
CA ILE A 211 -8.75 -33.14 5.84
C ILE A 211 -8.77 -32.60 4.40
N SER A 212 -8.45 -31.32 4.21
CA SER A 212 -8.35 -30.64 2.92
C SER A 212 -6.93 -30.69 2.33
N GLY A 213 -5.97 -31.21 3.10
CA GLY A 213 -4.56 -31.31 2.72
C GLY A 213 -3.74 -30.07 3.06
N ASN A 214 -4.31 -29.05 3.72
CA ASN A 214 -3.60 -27.86 4.15
C ASN A 214 -2.75 -28.15 5.39
N GLU A 215 -1.59 -27.55 5.49
CA GLU A 215 -0.72 -27.68 6.65
C GLU A 215 -1.25 -26.87 7.83
N VAL A 216 -1.46 -27.52 8.95
CA VAL A 216 -1.78 -26.90 10.25
C VAL A 216 -0.49 -26.77 11.04
N PHE A 217 0.00 -25.56 11.18
CA PHE A 217 1.20 -25.23 11.94
C PHE A 217 0.83 -24.99 13.40
N ALA A 218 0.87 -26.04 14.22
CA ALA A 218 0.44 -25.98 15.61
C ALA A 218 1.61 -25.62 16.54
N MET A 219 1.67 -24.35 16.92
CA MET A 219 2.72 -23.78 17.75
C MET A 219 2.53 -24.17 19.22
N HIS A 220 3.52 -24.80 19.82
CA HIS A 220 3.55 -25.09 21.25
C HIS A 220 3.96 -23.88 22.09
N THR A 221 4.63 -22.90 21.47
CA THR A 221 5.11 -21.68 22.15
C THR A 221 4.98 -20.49 21.22
N VAL A 222 4.51 -19.36 21.76
CA VAL A 222 4.52 -18.03 21.10
C VAL A 222 5.34 -17.09 21.97
N ARG A 223 6.26 -16.34 21.36
CA ARG A 223 7.12 -15.37 22.05
C ARG A 223 6.93 -13.96 21.50
N ILE A 224 6.97 -13.01 22.42
CA ILE A 224 7.09 -11.58 22.13
C ILE A 224 8.49 -11.16 22.58
N VAL A 225 9.27 -10.61 21.64
CA VAL A 225 10.66 -10.22 21.89
C VAL A 225 10.89 -8.80 21.39
N SER A 226 11.72 -8.06 22.10
CA SER A 226 12.24 -6.77 21.59
C SER A 226 13.24 -6.99 20.46
N ILE A 227 13.52 -5.92 19.71
CA ILE A 227 14.42 -5.96 18.54
C ILE A 227 15.82 -6.48 18.89
N ASP A 228 16.28 -6.28 20.13
CA ASP A 228 17.55 -6.79 20.65
C ASP A 228 17.54 -8.29 21.01
N GLY A 229 16.39 -8.95 20.83
CA GLY A 229 16.20 -10.37 21.13
C GLY A 229 15.80 -10.69 22.59
N THR A 230 15.59 -9.67 23.43
CA THR A 230 15.14 -9.89 24.81
C THR A 230 13.68 -10.38 24.83
N VAL A 231 13.45 -11.54 25.47
CA VAL A 231 12.08 -12.09 25.60
C VAL A 231 11.28 -11.26 26.61
N LYS A 232 10.25 -10.59 26.13
CA LYS A 232 9.30 -9.82 26.94
C LYS A 232 8.17 -10.69 27.48
N LYS A 233 7.68 -11.60 26.65
CA LYS A 233 6.60 -12.51 27.01
C LYS A 233 6.76 -13.84 26.29
N GLU A 234 6.45 -14.92 26.99
CA GLU A 234 6.35 -16.27 26.44
C GLU A 234 4.99 -16.84 26.80
N TYR A 235 4.29 -17.35 25.80
CA TYR A 235 3.05 -18.10 25.95
C TYR A 235 3.34 -19.58 25.69
N HIS A 236 3.06 -20.41 26.67
CA HIS A 236 3.11 -21.86 26.58
C HIS A 236 2.06 -22.45 27.54
N GLN A 237 1.20 -23.32 27.03
CA GLN A 237 0.19 -24.00 27.84
C GLN A 237 0.13 -25.47 27.46
N ASN A 238 0.37 -26.33 28.45
CA ASN A 238 0.38 -27.79 28.26
C ASN A 238 -0.95 -28.30 27.68
N GLY A 239 -0.86 -29.04 26.58
CA GLY A 239 -2.02 -29.65 25.90
C GLY A 239 -2.74 -28.73 24.92
N TYR A 240 -2.35 -27.47 24.86
CA TYR A 240 -2.86 -26.49 23.88
C TYR A 240 -1.79 -26.11 22.90
N TYR A 241 -2.22 -25.84 21.66
CA TYR A 241 -1.38 -25.33 20.59
C TYR A 241 -2.04 -24.08 20.01
N VAL A 242 -1.24 -23.20 19.44
CA VAL A 242 -1.70 -22.00 18.75
C VAL A 242 -1.55 -22.21 17.25
N THR A 243 -2.61 -22.00 16.47
CA THR A 243 -2.60 -22.17 15.01
C THR A 243 -2.69 -20.86 14.25
N GLY A 244 -3.24 -19.82 14.88
CA GLY A 244 -3.38 -18.48 14.34
C GLY A 244 -3.15 -17.43 15.43
N VAL A 245 -2.73 -16.24 14.99
CA VAL A 245 -2.57 -15.09 15.86
C VAL A 245 -3.10 -13.87 15.13
N SER A 246 -3.97 -13.10 15.78
CA SER A 246 -4.35 -11.77 15.31
C SER A 246 -3.81 -10.69 16.24
N ILE A 247 -3.31 -9.59 15.67
CA ILE A 247 -2.69 -8.51 16.42
C ILE A 247 -3.46 -7.22 16.11
N SER A 248 -4.05 -6.62 17.14
CA SER A 248 -4.78 -5.35 17.00
C SER A 248 -4.73 -4.55 18.30
N ASP A 249 -4.52 -3.23 18.21
CA ASP A 249 -4.61 -2.29 19.34
C ASP A 249 -3.89 -2.73 20.63
N GLY A 250 -2.70 -3.35 20.50
CA GLY A 250 -1.94 -3.85 21.65
C GLY A 250 -2.48 -5.15 22.26
N LEU A 251 -3.43 -5.79 21.57
CA LEU A 251 -3.98 -7.10 21.92
C LEU A 251 -3.45 -8.16 20.95
N LEU A 252 -3.02 -9.28 21.50
CA LEU A 252 -2.65 -10.49 20.77
C LEU A 252 -3.70 -11.56 21.08
N GLU A 253 -4.54 -11.90 20.11
CA GLU A 253 -5.50 -12.98 20.18
C GLU A 253 -4.89 -14.26 19.64
N LEU A 254 -5.10 -15.37 20.32
CA LEU A 254 -4.50 -16.67 20.04
C LEU A 254 -5.60 -17.69 19.70
N ASP A 255 -5.64 -18.13 18.45
CA ASP A 255 -6.49 -19.25 18.02
C ASP A 255 -5.88 -20.54 18.52
N ARG A 256 -6.56 -21.23 19.43
CA ARG A 256 -6.04 -22.42 20.08
C ARG A 256 -6.71 -23.70 19.59
N VAL A 257 -5.92 -24.75 19.62
CA VAL A 257 -6.37 -26.11 19.32
C VAL A 257 -5.82 -27.10 20.34
N VAL A 258 -6.49 -28.23 20.46
CA VAL A 258 -6.03 -29.40 21.21
C VAL A 258 -5.78 -30.57 20.26
N ARG A 259 -4.71 -31.35 20.53
CA ARG A 259 -4.38 -32.50 19.70
C ARG A 259 -5.36 -33.63 19.89
N GLN A 260 -5.76 -34.27 18.81
CA GLN A 260 -6.59 -35.48 18.76
C GLN A 260 -5.85 -36.60 18.00
N GLU A 261 -6.45 -37.81 17.96
CA GLU A 261 -5.82 -38.97 17.28
C GLU A 261 -5.49 -38.71 15.80
N ASN A 262 -6.36 -37.96 15.09
CA ASN A 262 -6.22 -37.66 13.65
C ASN A 262 -6.21 -36.17 13.33
N GLY A 263 -5.48 -35.35 14.11
CA GLY A 263 -5.38 -33.92 13.84
C GLY A 263 -5.59 -33.05 15.06
N TYR A 264 -6.29 -31.95 14.87
CA TYR A 264 -6.58 -30.96 15.90
C TYR A 264 -8.07 -30.67 15.99
N ALA A 265 -8.53 -30.29 17.19
CA ALA A 265 -9.86 -29.73 17.40
C ALA A 265 -9.74 -28.33 18.03
N ASP A 266 -10.67 -27.44 17.67
CA ASP A 266 -10.71 -26.09 18.20
C ASP A 266 -10.85 -26.08 19.73
N ALA A 267 -10.19 -25.14 20.34
CA ALA A 267 -10.26 -24.85 21.77
C ALA A 267 -10.63 -23.36 21.96
N PRO A 268 -11.09 -22.97 23.16
CA PRO A 268 -11.36 -21.57 23.43
C PRO A 268 -10.13 -20.70 23.17
N GLU A 269 -10.34 -19.58 22.53
CA GLU A 269 -9.31 -18.57 22.29
C GLU A 269 -8.70 -18.07 23.60
N ASP A 270 -7.47 -17.58 23.54
CA ASP A 270 -6.79 -16.93 24.64
C ASP A 270 -6.18 -15.61 24.14
N HIS A 271 -5.76 -14.75 25.04
CA HIS A 271 -5.24 -13.44 24.64
C HIS A 271 -4.10 -12.98 25.55
N ILE A 272 -3.22 -12.18 24.95
CA ILE A 272 -2.14 -11.47 25.66
C ILE A 272 -2.36 -9.97 25.44
N MET A 273 -2.58 -9.24 26.54
CA MET A 273 -2.65 -7.79 26.48
C MET A 273 -1.28 -7.19 26.78
N ASN A 274 -0.87 -6.22 25.96
CA ASN A 274 0.23 -5.34 26.31
C ASN A 274 -0.33 -4.20 27.18
N GLY A 275 0.15 -4.12 28.43
CA GLY A 275 -0.35 -3.14 29.41
C GLY A 275 0.10 -1.69 29.18
N GLU A 276 0.89 -1.42 28.15
CA GLU A 276 1.26 -0.06 27.77
C GLU A 276 0.21 0.53 26.83
N GLN A 277 -0.85 1.13 27.40
CA GLN A 277 -1.70 2.03 26.64
C GLN A 277 -0.90 3.25 26.24
N GLN A 278 -0.50 3.34 24.99
CA GLN A 278 -0.12 4.62 24.40
C GLN A 278 -1.39 5.47 24.36
N SER A 279 -1.46 6.49 25.23
CA SER A 279 -2.47 7.52 25.15
C SER A 279 -2.17 8.45 23.95
N GLN A 280 -2.38 7.97 22.76
CA GLN A 280 -2.43 8.83 21.59
C GLN A 280 -3.77 9.58 21.60
N GLU A 281 -3.73 10.91 21.46
CA GLU A 281 -4.91 11.68 21.07
C GLU A 281 -5.37 11.13 19.69
N LEU A 282 -6.30 10.20 19.70
CA LEU A 282 -6.84 9.61 18.48
C LEU A 282 -7.54 10.70 17.69
N VAL A 283 -6.95 11.08 16.56
CA VAL A 283 -7.64 11.84 15.53
C VAL A 283 -8.21 10.83 14.55
N THR A 284 -9.48 10.53 14.70
CA THR A 284 -10.18 9.64 13.77
C THR A 284 -10.72 10.48 12.60
N GLY A 285 -10.24 10.19 11.39
CA GLY A 285 -10.85 10.69 10.17
C GLY A 285 -12.05 9.81 9.79
N ARG A 286 -13.22 10.39 9.63
CA ARG A 286 -14.41 9.68 9.19
C ARG A 286 -14.91 10.25 7.87
N LEU A 287 -15.09 9.38 6.87
CA LEU A 287 -15.81 9.74 5.66
C LEU A 287 -17.32 9.59 5.92
N ALA A 288 -18.06 10.70 5.91
CA ALA A 288 -19.51 10.67 6.02
C ALA A 288 -20.15 11.05 4.69
N THR A 289 -21.02 10.20 4.17
CA THR A 289 -21.91 10.53 3.05
C THR A 289 -23.19 11.13 3.66
N VAL A 290 -23.42 12.41 3.39
CA VAL A 290 -24.53 13.14 4.02
C VAL A 290 -25.85 12.92 3.30
N ASP A 291 -25.84 12.55 2.01
CA ASP A 291 -27.04 12.29 1.19
C ASP A 291 -26.63 11.73 -0.18
N ASP A 292 -27.50 10.96 -0.87
CA ASP A 292 -27.27 10.34 -2.18
C ASP A 292 -26.96 11.33 -3.32
N ARG A 293 -27.07 12.63 -3.05
CA ARG A 293 -26.87 13.72 -4.01
C ARG A 293 -25.81 14.73 -3.59
N ARG A 294 -25.03 14.50 -2.52
CA ARG A 294 -24.09 15.48 -1.94
C ARG A 294 -22.68 14.95 -1.81
N GLU A 295 -21.76 15.93 -1.82
CA GLU A 295 -20.34 15.70 -1.67
C GLU A 295 -19.97 14.86 -0.45
N GLN A 296 -18.97 14.00 -0.60
CA GLN A 296 -18.37 13.30 0.51
C GLN A 296 -17.67 14.31 1.43
N GLN A 297 -17.97 14.21 2.73
CA GLN A 297 -17.32 15.04 3.74
C GLN A 297 -16.34 14.21 4.55
N PHE A 298 -15.12 14.71 4.69
CA PHE A 298 -14.12 14.16 5.59
C PHE A 298 -14.18 14.90 6.93
N LEU A 299 -14.41 14.16 8.02
CA LEU A 299 -14.52 14.70 9.37
C LEU A 299 -13.30 14.30 10.19
N LEU A 300 -12.62 15.29 10.77
CA LEU A 300 -11.60 15.08 11.78
C LEU A 300 -12.25 15.25 13.17
N GLU A 301 -12.25 14.17 13.95
CA GLU A 301 -12.75 14.18 15.32
C GLU A 301 -11.57 14.27 16.30
N PHE A 302 -11.64 15.23 17.22
CA PHE A 302 -10.64 15.44 18.26
C PHE A 302 -11.24 15.16 19.62
N SER A 303 -10.46 14.52 20.51
CA SER A 303 -10.87 14.25 21.90
C SER A 303 -11.09 15.50 22.74
N THR A 304 -10.59 16.67 22.29
CA THR A 304 -10.72 17.95 22.98
C THR A 304 -11.31 19.01 22.06
N SER A 305 -12.15 19.91 22.62
CA SER A 305 -12.80 20.98 21.84
C SER A 305 -11.80 21.93 21.19
N GLY A 306 -11.93 22.14 19.87
CA GLY A 306 -11.14 23.07 19.08
C GLY A 306 -11.75 24.47 19.01
N LYS A 307 -11.01 25.43 18.45
CA LYS A 307 -11.52 26.78 18.17
C LYS A 307 -12.41 26.77 16.93
N THR A 308 -13.60 27.36 17.02
CA THR A 308 -14.53 27.55 15.90
C THR A 308 -14.19 28.83 15.11
N GLN A 309 -13.02 28.90 14.51
CA GLN A 309 -12.66 29.97 13.58
C GLN A 309 -12.72 29.45 12.13
N SER A 310 -12.86 30.37 11.17
CA SER A 310 -12.84 30.02 9.76
C SER A 310 -11.54 29.31 9.41
N LEU A 311 -11.64 28.17 8.75
CA LEU A 311 -10.51 27.35 8.32
C LEU A 311 -9.81 28.02 7.13
N LEU A 312 -8.50 28.23 7.22
CA LEU A 312 -7.69 28.68 6.10
C LEU A 312 -7.09 27.48 5.38
N THR A 313 -7.40 27.34 4.08
CA THR A 313 -6.81 26.30 3.23
C THR A 313 -5.66 26.87 2.41
N LEU A 314 -4.50 26.24 2.46
CA LEU A 314 -3.30 26.59 1.71
C LEU A 314 -2.94 25.47 0.74
N THR A 315 -2.29 25.83 -0.37
CA THR A 315 -1.69 24.88 -1.32
C THR A 315 -0.18 25.17 -1.38
N PRO A 316 0.70 24.16 -1.28
CA PRO A 316 2.11 24.35 -1.38
C PRO A 316 2.56 24.59 -2.83
N LYS A 317 3.78 25.06 -2.99
CA LYS A 317 4.50 25.02 -4.25
C LYS A 317 5.14 23.63 -4.38
N TYR A 318 4.93 22.97 -5.51
CA TYR A 318 5.61 21.72 -5.86
C TYR A 318 6.91 22.00 -6.60
N ILE A 319 7.93 21.22 -6.28
CA ILE A 319 9.21 21.19 -6.97
C ILE A 319 9.47 19.73 -7.31
N TYR A 320 9.45 19.40 -8.59
CA TYR A 320 9.74 18.06 -9.08
C TYR A 320 11.24 17.89 -9.27
N SER A 321 11.74 16.70 -8.98
CA SER A 321 13.15 16.37 -9.23
C SER A 321 13.45 16.45 -10.72
N THR A 322 14.58 17.05 -11.05
CA THR A 322 15.11 17.04 -12.43
C THR A 322 16.06 15.86 -12.66
N LEU A 323 16.37 15.11 -11.61
CA LEU A 323 17.20 13.93 -11.68
C LEU A 323 16.34 12.78 -12.20
N ARG A 324 16.34 12.59 -13.53
CA ARG A 324 15.98 11.32 -14.14
C ARG A 324 17.11 10.35 -13.88
N THR A 325 17.15 9.82 -12.69
CA THR A 325 17.94 8.63 -12.42
C THR A 325 17.10 7.46 -12.91
N ASP A 326 17.53 6.85 -13.99
CA ASP A 326 17.01 5.53 -14.39
C ASP A 326 17.43 4.55 -13.29
N LEU A 327 16.65 4.50 -12.23
CA LEU A 327 16.88 3.59 -11.12
C LEU A 327 16.48 2.20 -11.61
N THR A 328 17.48 1.43 -11.99
CA THR A 328 17.26 0.04 -12.40
C THR A 328 17.43 -0.84 -11.18
N MET A 329 16.33 -1.45 -10.74
CA MET A 329 16.40 -2.55 -9.78
C MET A 329 16.71 -3.83 -10.55
N SER A 330 17.91 -4.40 -10.37
CA SER A 330 18.23 -5.70 -10.97
C SER A 330 17.94 -6.81 -9.95
N TYR A 331 16.78 -7.42 -10.09
CA TYR A 331 16.41 -8.67 -9.43
C TYR A 331 15.83 -9.63 -10.47
N ASP A 332 15.85 -10.94 -10.18
CA ASP A 332 15.25 -11.92 -11.06
C ASP A 332 13.72 -11.79 -11.03
N THR A 333 13.14 -11.36 -12.14
CA THR A 333 11.69 -11.16 -12.28
C THR A 333 10.92 -12.46 -12.53
N GLY A 334 11.57 -13.62 -12.50
CA GLY A 334 10.95 -14.89 -12.83
C GLY A 334 10.54 -15.00 -14.30
N SER A 335 9.67 -15.93 -14.65
CA SER A 335 9.13 -16.06 -16.01
C SER A 335 8.31 -14.82 -16.33
N ALA A 336 8.75 -14.04 -17.30
CA ALA A 336 8.11 -12.80 -17.71
C ALA A 336 6.62 -13.01 -18.00
N ASP A 337 5.76 -12.47 -17.17
CA ASP A 337 4.34 -12.37 -17.47
C ASP A 337 4.16 -11.48 -18.71
N LEU A 338 3.25 -11.87 -19.59
CA LEU A 338 2.93 -11.08 -20.77
C LEU A 338 1.66 -10.26 -20.50
N TYR A 339 1.73 -8.99 -20.91
CA TYR A 339 0.65 -8.03 -20.80
C TYR A 339 0.08 -7.72 -22.17
N TYR A 340 -1.23 -7.90 -22.29
CA TYR A 340 -1.98 -7.75 -23.56
C TYR A 340 -2.72 -6.42 -23.52
N VAL A 341 -2.31 -5.50 -24.38
CA VAL A 341 -2.93 -4.18 -24.50
C VAL A 341 -4.04 -4.23 -25.54
N TYR A 342 -5.26 -3.96 -25.11
CA TYR A 342 -6.41 -3.83 -25.99
C TYR A 342 -6.89 -2.38 -26.01
N GLY A 343 -7.18 -1.85 -27.19
CA GLY A 343 -7.74 -0.50 -27.35
C GLY A 343 -8.52 -0.39 -28.64
N LYS A 344 -9.56 0.43 -28.65
CA LYS A 344 -10.40 0.64 -29.83
C LYS A 344 -10.94 -0.67 -30.42
N GLY A 345 -11.25 -1.66 -29.57
CA GLY A 345 -11.80 -2.94 -29.98
C GLY A 345 -10.83 -3.96 -30.57
N LYS A 346 -9.52 -3.76 -30.47
CA LYS A 346 -8.50 -4.68 -31.01
C LYS A 346 -7.30 -4.80 -30.09
N LEU A 347 -6.56 -5.91 -30.21
CA LEU A 347 -5.24 -6.06 -29.61
C LEU A 347 -4.25 -5.12 -30.27
N ILE A 348 -3.61 -4.26 -29.47
CA ILE A 348 -2.63 -3.25 -29.93
C ILE A 348 -1.23 -3.81 -29.80
N ALA A 349 -0.87 -4.38 -28.64
CA ALA A 349 0.46 -4.91 -28.36
C ALA A 349 0.40 -6.04 -27.33
N ILE A 350 1.51 -6.80 -27.29
CA ILE A 350 1.84 -7.74 -26.21
C ILE A 350 3.21 -7.33 -25.72
N LEU A 351 3.32 -7.01 -24.43
CA LEU A 351 4.51 -6.44 -23.81
C LEU A 351 4.90 -7.29 -22.60
N SER A 352 6.18 -7.31 -22.27
CA SER A 352 6.69 -7.89 -21.03
C SER A 352 6.77 -6.86 -19.91
N SER A 353 6.74 -5.57 -20.26
CA SER A 353 6.74 -4.44 -19.33
C SER A 353 5.31 -4.02 -19.02
N PRO A 354 4.82 -4.16 -17.77
CA PRO A 354 3.49 -3.69 -17.40
C PRO A 354 3.38 -2.17 -17.45
N ALA A 355 4.44 -1.41 -17.15
CA ALA A 355 4.44 0.05 -17.22
C ALA A 355 4.24 0.54 -18.66
N GLU A 356 4.98 -0.01 -19.62
CA GLU A 356 4.77 0.29 -21.05
C GLU A 356 3.38 -0.13 -21.54
N ALA A 357 2.88 -1.27 -21.03
CA ALA A 357 1.53 -1.74 -21.37
C ALA A 357 0.45 -0.76 -20.88
N VAL A 358 0.56 -0.27 -19.64
CA VAL A 358 -0.35 0.72 -19.07
C VAL A 358 -0.29 2.04 -19.85
N GLN A 359 0.91 2.56 -20.12
CA GLN A 359 1.08 3.78 -20.91
C GLN A 359 0.43 3.66 -22.28
N LEU A 360 0.71 2.56 -22.99
CA LEU A 360 0.16 2.32 -24.32
C LEU A 360 -1.37 2.16 -24.31
N ALA A 361 -1.91 1.52 -23.26
CA ALA A 361 -3.34 1.40 -23.07
C ALA A 361 -3.98 2.77 -22.81
N ASP A 362 -3.35 3.60 -21.98
CA ASP A 362 -3.84 4.95 -21.69
C ASP A 362 -3.89 5.81 -22.95
N GLU A 363 -2.83 5.84 -23.76
CA GLU A 363 -2.76 6.56 -25.03
C GLU A 363 -3.84 6.11 -26.04
N ASN A 364 -4.23 4.83 -25.98
CA ASN A 364 -5.18 4.24 -26.92
C ASN A 364 -6.60 4.07 -26.37
N VAL A 365 -6.89 4.63 -25.19
CA VAL A 365 -8.18 4.48 -24.51
C VAL A 365 -8.53 3.00 -24.37
N GLY A 366 -7.60 2.25 -23.79
CA GLY A 366 -7.61 0.81 -23.78
C GLY A 366 -7.61 0.19 -22.38
N VAL A 367 -7.31 -1.09 -22.36
CA VAL A 367 -7.18 -1.91 -21.13
C VAL A 367 -5.94 -2.79 -21.24
N VAL A 368 -5.38 -3.21 -20.12
CA VAL A 368 -4.30 -4.19 -20.03
C VAL A 368 -4.83 -5.47 -19.37
N LEU A 369 -4.60 -6.60 -20.01
CA LEU A 369 -4.88 -7.93 -19.46
C LEU A 369 -3.57 -8.67 -19.24
N ASN A 370 -3.52 -9.54 -18.22
CA ASN A 370 -2.41 -10.47 -18.02
C ASN A 370 -2.59 -11.77 -18.84
N SER A 371 -1.67 -12.71 -18.70
CA SER A 371 -1.70 -14.02 -19.39
C SER A 371 -2.92 -14.85 -19.03
N SER A 372 -3.54 -14.64 -17.87
CA SER A 372 -4.81 -15.29 -17.45
C SER A 372 -6.05 -14.54 -17.92
N GLN A 373 -5.89 -13.51 -18.73
CA GLN A 373 -6.95 -12.62 -19.23
C GLN A 373 -7.71 -11.85 -18.14
N SER A 374 -7.13 -11.70 -16.96
CA SER A 374 -7.63 -10.81 -15.93
C SER A 374 -7.21 -9.38 -16.20
N TYR A 375 -8.08 -8.43 -15.86
CA TYR A 375 -7.75 -7.01 -15.97
C TYR A 375 -6.62 -6.66 -15.01
N VAL A 376 -5.52 -6.17 -15.56
CA VAL A 376 -4.38 -5.61 -14.81
C VAL A 376 -4.57 -4.10 -14.65
N TRP A 377 -5.07 -3.46 -15.70
CA TRP A 377 -5.38 -2.05 -15.71
C TRP A 377 -6.52 -1.75 -16.69
N GLU A 378 -7.42 -0.90 -16.27
CA GLU A 378 -8.44 -0.33 -17.15
C GLU A 378 -8.46 1.19 -16.99
N ARG A 379 -8.61 1.88 -18.09
CA ARG A 379 -8.77 3.32 -18.04
C ARG A 379 -10.09 3.64 -17.37
N GLY A 380 -10.06 4.33 -16.23
CA GLY A 380 -11.27 4.79 -15.55
C GLY A 380 -12.13 5.65 -16.48
N ASN A 381 -13.34 5.93 -16.06
CA ASN A 381 -14.36 6.56 -16.89
C ASN A 381 -14.01 8.03 -17.23
N ARG A 382 -13.04 8.21 -18.15
CA ARG A 382 -12.76 9.53 -18.74
C ARG A 382 -13.87 9.85 -19.70
N GLN A 383 -14.72 10.78 -19.39
CA GLN A 383 -15.68 11.35 -20.33
C GLN A 383 -14.96 12.20 -21.40
N GLN A 384 -14.10 11.57 -22.18
CA GLN A 384 -13.72 12.17 -23.44
C GLN A 384 -14.86 11.88 -24.43
N GLY A 385 -15.61 12.89 -24.74
CA GLY A 385 -16.52 12.81 -25.88
C GLY A 385 -15.71 12.44 -27.12
N MET A 386 -15.77 11.18 -27.53
CA MET A 386 -15.21 10.78 -28.82
C MET A 386 -15.99 11.50 -29.90
N ARG A 387 -15.39 12.49 -30.52
CA ARG A 387 -15.84 12.93 -31.84
C ARG A 387 -15.44 11.83 -32.82
N LEU A 388 -16.38 10.99 -33.19
CA LEU A 388 -16.20 10.08 -34.29
C LEU A 388 -16.26 10.92 -35.56
N ASP A 389 -15.12 11.09 -36.26
CA ASP A 389 -15.13 11.63 -37.60
C ASP A 389 -15.94 10.68 -38.48
N GLU A 390 -16.85 11.25 -39.30
CA GLU A 390 -17.73 10.50 -40.20
C GLU A 390 -16.95 9.57 -41.16
N THR A 391 -15.66 9.85 -41.38
CA THR A 391 -14.77 9.03 -42.25
C THR A 391 -14.30 7.74 -41.62
N THR A 392 -14.47 7.54 -40.30
CA THR A 392 -14.05 6.33 -39.57
C THR A 392 -15.20 5.36 -39.24
N MET A 393 -16.43 5.74 -39.61
CA MET A 393 -17.59 4.87 -39.41
C MET A 393 -17.58 3.71 -40.39
N PRO A 394 -17.79 2.44 -39.93
CA PRO A 394 -18.07 1.35 -40.86
C PRO A 394 -19.30 1.66 -41.67
N SER A 395 -19.25 1.42 -42.99
CA SER A 395 -20.39 1.62 -43.91
C SER A 395 -21.59 0.79 -43.42
N GLY A 396 -22.61 1.43 -42.86
CA GLY A 396 -23.79 0.80 -42.27
C GLY A 396 -24.25 1.39 -40.94
N PHE A 397 -23.44 2.22 -40.28
CA PHE A 397 -23.88 3.01 -39.14
C PHE A 397 -24.55 4.30 -39.63
N GLN A 398 -25.86 4.40 -39.51
CA GLN A 398 -26.53 5.69 -39.62
C GLN A 398 -26.42 6.40 -38.29
N SER A 399 -25.81 7.60 -38.29
CA SER A 399 -25.87 8.50 -37.14
C SER A 399 -27.34 8.82 -36.86
N ALA A 400 -27.84 8.40 -35.70
CA ALA A 400 -29.06 8.99 -35.20
C ALA A 400 -28.73 10.46 -34.91
N SER A 401 -29.22 11.36 -35.76
CA SER A 401 -29.22 12.78 -35.48
C SER A 401 -30.03 12.97 -34.22
N LEU A 402 -29.37 13.30 -33.09
CA LEU A 402 -30.08 13.84 -31.95
C LEU A 402 -30.70 15.14 -32.41
N ASP A 403 -32.03 15.14 -32.57
CA ASP A 403 -32.82 16.32 -32.88
C ASP A 403 -32.58 17.35 -31.77
N GLU A 404 -31.93 18.48 -32.11
CA GLU A 404 -31.70 19.58 -31.17
C GLU A 404 -33.00 20.12 -30.56
N ASN A 405 -34.15 19.75 -31.09
CA ASN A 405 -35.47 20.10 -30.58
C ASN A 405 -35.89 19.34 -29.33
N VAL A 406 -35.29 18.16 -29.03
CA VAL A 406 -35.63 17.38 -27.84
C VAL A 406 -34.96 17.91 -26.57
N LEU A 407 -33.85 18.61 -26.71
CA LEU A 407 -33.13 19.25 -25.60
C LEU A 407 -33.76 20.55 -25.12
N ASN A 408 -34.57 21.21 -25.96
CA ASN A 408 -35.26 22.46 -25.58
C ASN A 408 -36.64 22.24 -24.95
N GLU A 409 -37.28 21.08 -25.09
CA GLU A 409 -38.56 20.78 -24.43
C GLU A 409 -38.42 20.31 -22.98
N SER A 410 -37.21 19.89 -22.52
CA SER A 410 -37.01 19.48 -21.12
C SER A 410 -36.54 20.58 -20.17
N LEU A 411 -36.36 21.82 -20.65
CA LEU A 411 -35.98 22.99 -19.85
C LEU A 411 -37.02 24.10 -19.81
N GLY A 412 -38.27 23.82 -20.24
CA GLY A 412 -39.39 24.71 -20.15
C GLY A 412 -40.30 24.35 -19.00
N ASP A 413 -40.51 25.32 -18.10
CA ASP A 413 -41.60 25.48 -17.16
C ASP A 413 -41.62 24.60 -15.90
N ASP A 414 -40.90 25.08 -14.89
CA ASP A 414 -41.36 25.01 -13.49
C ASP A 414 -40.65 26.07 -12.64
N TYR A 415 -41.02 27.35 -12.86
CA TYR A 415 -40.91 28.42 -11.86
C TYR A 415 -42.11 29.40 -12.04
N GLU A 416 -43.16 29.11 -11.30
CA GLU A 416 -44.05 30.10 -10.68
C GLU A 416 -44.30 29.73 -9.22
#